data_5f90d9043f6a2678238307933b43dcf8
#
_entry.id   5f90d9043f6a2678238307933b43dcf8
#
_cell.length_a   1.000
_cell.length_b   1.000
_cell.length_c   1.000
_cell.angle_alpha   90.00
_cell.angle_beta   90.00
_cell.angle_gamma   90.00
#
_symmetry.space_group_name_H-M   'P 1'
#
loop_
_entity.id
_entity.type
_entity.pdbx_description
1 polymer ?
#
loop_
_entity_poly.entity_id
_entity_poly.type
_entity_poly.pdbx_seq_one_letter_code
_entity_poly.pdbx_strand_id
1 'polypeptide(L)'
;MARTYQQMLPLWWLQEQLELSDDYPSGLAWRSEGRYHKPGEMAGVQRADGRYYYVFLAGTRYTAHRIVYYLRTGEDPGTADVMHGADNPTRDNRLKLTLFQRKPRPAPKWRRRVRNSEGQLVYSHLAKDGISIRQLEREQGIKIED
;
A
#
# COMPACT_ATOMS: atom_id res chain seq x y z
N MET A 1 -12.45 -0.29 2.85
CA MET A 1 -11.64 0.93 2.68
C MET A 1 -10.68 0.77 1.53
N ALA A 2 -10.59 1.76 0.68
CA ALA A 2 -9.53 1.79 -0.32
C ALA A 2 -8.18 1.86 0.40
N ARG A 3 -7.22 1.03 -0.01
CA ARG A 3 -5.84 1.14 0.49
C ARG A 3 -5.29 2.50 0.10
N THR A 4 -4.91 3.29 1.10
CA THR A 4 -4.21 4.54 0.86
C THR A 4 -2.73 4.23 0.73
N TYR A 5 -2.14 4.51 -0.43
CA TYR A 5 -0.71 4.38 -0.63
C TYR A 5 -0.02 5.65 -0.15
N GLN A 6 1.07 5.45 0.55
CA GLN A 6 1.88 6.56 1.03
C GLN A 6 2.65 7.17 -0.14
N GLN A 7 2.53 8.48 -0.30
CA GLN A 7 3.29 9.21 -1.30
C GLN A 7 4.78 9.19 -0.94
N MET A 8 5.62 8.90 -1.92
CA MET A 8 7.07 8.89 -1.72
C MET A 8 7.63 10.30 -1.58
N LEU A 9 8.70 10.42 -0.82
CA LEU A 9 9.48 11.65 -0.70
C LEU A 9 10.19 11.95 -2.03
N PRO A 10 10.62 13.20 -2.27
CA PRO A 10 11.34 13.54 -3.49
C PRO A 10 12.59 12.68 -3.69
N LEU A 11 12.84 12.24 -4.93
CA LEU A 11 13.97 11.38 -5.26
C LEU A 11 15.31 11.99 -4.87
N TRP A 12 15.51 13.28 -5.14
CA TRP A 12 16.75 14.00 -4.80
C TRP A 12 17.02 13.97 -3.29
N TRP A 13 15.96 14.09 -2.48
CA TRP A 13 16.08 14.06 -1.03
C TRP A 13 16.44 12.65 -0.54
N LEU A 14 15.80 11.62 -1.09
CA LEU A 14 16.11 10.24 -0.77
C LEU A 14 17.54 9.87 -1.14
N GLN A 15 18.03 10.36 -2.29
CA GLN A 15 19.40 10.13 -2.74
C GLN A 15 20.44 10.80 -1.84
N GLU A 16 20.08 11.88 -1.16
CA GLU A 16 20.94 12.51 -0.15
C GLU A 16 21.00 11.73 1.15
N GLN A 17 19.90 11.08 1.52
CA GLN A 17 19.78 10.36 2.78
C GLN A 17 20.22 8.90 2.70
N LEU A 18 20.00 8.27 1.57
CA LEU A 18 20.13 6.83 1.39
C LEU A 18 20.89 6.49 0.11
N GLU A 19 21.50 5.30 0.10
CA GLU A 19 22.10 4.72 -1.10
C GLU A 19 21.69 3.26 -1.21
N LEU A 20 21.66 2.75 -2.45
CA LEU A 20 21.49 1.33 -2.70
C LEU A 20 22.72 0.56 -2.20
N SER A 21 22.50 -0.55 -1.51
CA SER A 21 23.58 -1.36 -0.98
C SER A 21 23.29 -2.84 -1.18
N ASP A 22 24.30 -3.55 -1.69
CA ASP A 22 24.25 -5.01 -1.80
C ASP A 22 24.75 -5.71 -0.52
N ASP A 23 25.23 -4.95 0.45
CA ASP A 23 25.76 -5.49 1.70
C ASP A 23 24.66 -5.84 2.70
N TYR A 24 23.48 -5.29 2.54
CA TYR A 24 22.38 -5.44 3.48
C TYR A 24 21.11 -5.98 2.82
N PRO A 25 20.35 -6.86 3.49
CA PRO A 25 19.13 -7.41 2.92
C PRO A 25 17.99 -6.38 2.76
N SER A 26 18.06 -5.25 3.46
CA SER A 26 17.15 -4.13 3.22
C SER A 26 17.38 -3.46 1.86
N GLY A 27 18.56 -3.68 1.26
CA GLY A 27 18.98 -3.07 0.01
C GLY A 27 19.42 -1.61 0.15
N LEU A 28 19.49 -1.08 1.36
CA LEU A 28 19.76 0.33 1.64
C LEU A 28 20.80 0.52 2.71
N ALA A 29 21.64 1.55 2.53
CA ALA A 29 22.56 2.05 3.54
C ALA A 29 22.36 3.56 3.72
N TRP A 30 22.69 4.06 4.90
CA TRP A 30 22.61 5.48 5.16
C TRP A 30 23.78 6.22 4.50
N ARG A 31 23.47 7.34 3.86
CA ARG A 31 24.47 8.30 3.38
C ARG A 31 24.65 9.47 4.32
N SER A 32 23.59 9.79 5.07
CA SER A 32 23.57 10.91 6.01
C SER A 32 23.86 10.43 7.44
N GLU A 33 24.35 11.35 8.26
CA GLU A 33 24.46 11.15 9.69
C GLU A 33 23.16 11.60 10.35
N GLY A 34 22.61 10.75 11.23
CA GLY A 34 21.44 11.07 12.02
C GLY A 34 21.64 10.77 13.48
N ARG A 35 20.61 11.01 14.29
CA ARG A 35 20.67 10.79 15.73
C ARG A 35 20.95 9.33 16.10
N TYR A 36 20.46 8.39 15.28
CA TYR A 36 20.54 6.94 15.55
C TYR A 36 21.26 6.16 14.46
N HIS A 37 21.89 6.83 13.50
CA HIS A 37 22.59 6.16 12.41
C HIS A 37 23.78 6.98 11.93
N LYS A 38 24.74 6.29 11.32
CA LYS A 38 25.94 6.88 10.69
C LYS A 38 26.01 6.47 9.22
N PRO A 39 26.70 7.26 8.36
CA PRO A 39 26.92 6.86 6.97
C PRO A 39 27.54 5.47 6.86
N GLY A 40 27.04 4.66 5.94
CA GLY A 40 27.49 3.29 5.71
C GLY A 40 26.78 2.23 6.55
N GLU A 41 26.03 2.61 7.57
CA GLU A 41 25.24 1.65 8.34
C GLU A 41 23.98 1.22 7.57
N MET A 42 23.49 0.01 7.89
CA MET A 42 22.27 -0.51 7.29
C MET A 42 21.09 0.43 7.57
N ALA A 43 20.40 0.82 6.49
CA ALA A 43 19.14 1.54 6.58
C ALA A 43 18.00 0.55 6.49
N GLY A 44 17.13 0.60 7.49
CA GLY A 44 15.96 -0.26 7.55
C GLY A 44 16.03 -1.28 8.67
N VAL A 45 14.85 -1.53 9.23
CA VAL A 45 14.63 -2.49 10.31
C VAL A 45 13.62 -3.51 9.82
N GLN A 46 13.92 -4.80 10.05
CA GLN A 46 12.98 -5.85 9.71
C GLN A 46 11.78 -5.82 10.65
N ARG A 47 10.60 -5.95 10.08
CA ARG A 47 9.37 -6.06 10.86
C ARG A 47 9.41 -7.33 11.72
N ALA A 48 8.79 -7.29 12.91
CA ALA A 48 8.79 -8.40 13.87
C ALA A 48 8.24 -9.71 13.30
N ASP A 49 7.32 -9.63 12.33
CA ASP A 49 6.76 -10.80 11.63
C ASP A 49 7.67 -11.31 10.49
N GLY A 50 8.82 -10.70 10.25
CA GLY A 50 9.76 -11.07 9.21
C GLY A 50 9.31 -10.78 7.79
N ARG A 51 8.21 -10.07 7.59
CA ARG A 51 7.60 -9.90 6.27
C ARG A 51 8.29 -8.88 5.38
N TYR A 52 8.83 -7.80 5.94
CA TYR A 52 9.54 -6.78 5.16
C TYR A 52 10.33 -5.84 6.04
N TYR A 53 11.20 -5.06 5.40
CA TYR A 53 11.97 -4.00 6.04
C TYR A 53 11.25 -2.67 5.91
N TYR A 54 11.44 -1.80 6.89
CA TYR A 54 10.93 -0.42 6.86
C TYR A 54 11.99 0.56 7.31
N VAL A 55 11.87 1.81 6.88
CA VAL A 55 12.80 2.90 7.20
C VAL A 55 11.99 4.08 7.74
N PHE A 56 12.47 4.71 8.80
CA PHE A 56 11.90 5.97 9.27
C PHE A 56 12.60 7.13 8.58
N LEU A 57 11.82 7.96 7.88
CA LEU A 57 12.29 9.15 7.20
C LEU A 57 11.33 10.31 7.50
N ALA A 58 11.88 11.45 7.91
CA ALA A 58 11.08 12.63 8.24
C ALA A 58 9.93 12.33 9.22
N GLY A 59 10.19 11.46 10.20
CA GLY A 59 9.21 11.06 11.21
C GLY A 59 8.13 10.07 10.76
N THR A 60 8.22 9.55 9.55
CA THR A 60 7.24 8.64 8.96
C THR A 60 7.89 7.33 8.55
N ARG A 61 7.14 6.23 8.68
CA ARG A 61 7.58 4.90 8.29
C ARG A 61 7.33 4.66 6.81
N TYR A 62 8.37 4.24 6.08
CA TYR A 62 8.31 3.85 4.68
C TYR A 62 8.80 2.42 4.50
N THR A 63 8.20 1.67 3.59
CA THR A 63 8.67 0.32 3.27
C THR A 63 9.95 0.40 2.44
N ALA A 64 10.97 -0.37 2.85
CA ALA A 64 12.29 -0.31 2.21
C ALA A 64 12.26 -0.75 0.75
N HIS A 65 11.49 -1.79 0.40
CA HIS A 65 11.44 -2.29 -0.97
C HIS A 65 10.85 -1.26 -1.95
N ARG A 66 9.92 -0.40 -1.52
CA ARG A 66 9.42 0.71 -2.34
C ARG A 66 10.50 1.77 -2.58
N ILE A 67 11.28 2.09 -1.56
CA ILE A 67 12.41 3.02 -1.67
C ILE A 67 13.48 2.45 -2.61
N VAL A 68 13.82 1.17 -2.47
CA VAL A 68 14.80 0.50 -3.34
C VAL A 68 14.36 0.54 -4.80
N TYR A 69 13.11 0.24 -5.07
CA TYR A 69 12.56 0.32 -6.42
C TYR A 69 12.66 1.74 -6.99
N TYR A 70 12.27 2.73 -6.20
CA TYR A 70 12.32 4.14 -6.58
C TYR A 70 13.75 4.60 -6.89
N LEU A 71 14.72 4.23 -6.03
CA LEU A 71 16.13 4.57 -6.25
C LEU A 71 16.75 3.85 -7.44
N ARG A 72 16.34 2.60 -7.72
CA ARG A 72 16.84 1.84 -8.88
C ARG A 72 16.33 2.35 -10.20
N THR A 73 15.07 2.71 -10.27
CA THR A 73 14.39 3.05 -11.52
C THR A 73 14.22 4.53 -11.75
N GLY A 74 14.25 5.33 -10.68
CA GLY A 74 13.92 6.75 -10.73
C GLY A 74 12.41 7.02 -10.83
N GLU A 75 11.59 5.98 -10.78
CA GLU A 75 10.14 6.08 -10.90
C GLU A 75 9.45 5.75 -9.58
N ASP A 76 8.56 6.66 -9.12
CA ASP A 76 7.72 6.41 -7.96
C ASP A 76 6.74 5.26 -8.28
N PRO A 77 6.71 4.18 -7.47
CA PRO A 77 5.74 3.11 -7.68
C PRO A 77 4.28 3.54 -7.58
N GLY A 78 4.00 4.69 -6.94
CA GLY A 78 2.65 5.25 -6.85
C GLY A 78 1.67 4.31 -6.15
N THR A 79 0.57 3.98 -6.84
CA THR A 79 -0.46 3.07 -6.32
C THR A 79 -0.15 1.60 -6.57
N ALA A 80 0.89 1.28 -7.32
CA ALA A 80 1.30 -0.09 -7.57
C ALA A 80 1.98 -0.71 -6.33
N ASP A 81 1.85 -2.02 -6.20
CA ASP A 81 2.62 -2.78 -5.21
C ASP A 81 4.00 -3.11 -5.76
N VAL A 82 5.01 -3.00 -4.92
CA VAL A 82 6.36 -3.49 -5.23
C VAL A 82 6.48 -4.89 -4.64
N MET A 83 6.69 -5.87 -5.51
CA MET A 83 6.66 -7.29 -5.15
C MET A 83 8.05 -7.91 -5.17
N HIS A 84 8.32 -8.76 -4.18
CA HIS A 84 9.46 -9.67 -4.20
C HIS A 84 9.10 -10.89 -5.07
N GLY A 85 10.11 -11.49 -5.71
CA GLY A 85 9.90 -12.70 -6.51
C GLY A 85 9.46 -13.90 -5.66
N ALA A 86 8.81 -14.87 -6.29
CA ALA A 86 8.41 -16.11 -5.63
C ALA A 86 9.60 -16.93 -5.11
N ASP A 87 10.77 -16.74 -5.70
CA ASP A 87 12.04 -17.33 -5.31
C ASP A 87 12.76 -16.55 -4.20
N ASN A 88 12.11 -15.53 -3.64
CA ASN A 88 12.66 -14.66 -2.60
C ASN A 88 11.79 -14.71 -1.33
N PRO A 89 11.74 -15.84 -0.62
CA PRO A 89 10.90 -16.00 0.57
C PRO A 89 11.35 -15.13 1.75
N THR A 90 12.63 -14.75 1.80
CA THR A 90 13.18 -13.88 2.84
C THR A 90 12.94 -12.39 2.56
N ARG A 91 12.37 -12.08 1.41
CA ARG A 91 12.08 -10.71 0.97
C ARG A 91 13.30 -9.78 0.98
N ASP A 92 14.38 -10.32 0.43
CA ASP A 92 15.64 -9.61 0.26
C ASP A 92 15.51 -8.54 -0.82
N ASN A 93 15.69 -7.29 -0.46
CA ASN A 93 15.53 -6.16 -1.38
C ASN A 93 16.71 -5.98 -2.34
N ARG A 94 17.79 -6.75 -2.17
CA ARG A 94 18.90 -6.78 -3.12
C ARG A 94 18.53 -7.50 -4.41
N LEU A 95 17.55 -8.40 -4.34
CA LEU A 95 17.06 -9.18 -5.48
C LEU A 95 16.04 -8.37 -6.29
N LYS A 96 15.64 -8.94 -7.42
CA LYS A 96 14.71 -8.28 -8.34
C LYS A 96 13.37 -7.94 -7.68
N LEU A 97 12.92 -6.73 -7.89
CA LEU A 97 11.61 -6.23 -7.47
C LEU A 97 10.78 -5.92 -8.71
N THR A 98 9.50 -6.22 -8.67
CA THR A 98 8.58 -5.98 -9.78
C THR A 98 7.38 -5.18 -9.30
N LEU A 99 6.78 -4.42 -10.23
CA LEU A 99 5.53 -3.71 -9.96
C LEU A 99 4.34 -4.61 -10.26
N PHE A 100 3.35 -4.53 -9.39
CA PHE A 100 2.06 -5.17 -9.58
C PHE A 100 0.95 -4.15 -9.36
N GLN A 101 0.20 -3.84 -10.42
CA GLN A 101 -0.93 -2.96 -10.33
C GLN A 101 -2.17 -3.76 -9.94
N ARG A 102 -2.68 -3.51 -8.74
CA ARG A 102 -3.92 -4.14 -8.29
C ARG A 102 -5.11 -3.66 -9.11
N LYS A 103 -5.93 -4.61 -9.55
CA LYS A 103 -7.22 -4.27 -10.12
C LYS A 103 -8.13 -3.74 -9.00
N PRO A 104 -8.96 -2.72 -9.28
CA PRO A 104 -9.97 -2.28 -8.32
C PRO A 104 -10.83 -3.47 -7.92
N ARG A 105 -11.05 -3.65 -6.63
CA ARG A 105 -11.99 -4.67 -6.17
C ARG A 105 -13.38 -4.31 -6.65
N PRO A 106 -14.13 -5.27 -7.20
CA PRO A 106 -15.53 -5.01 -7.51
C PRO A 106 -16.27 -4.62 -6.22
N ALA A 107 -17.22 -3.70 -6.34
CA ALA A 107 -18.03 -3.28 -5.21
C ALA A 107 -18.68 -4.52 -4.55
N PRO A 108 -18.69 -4.61 -3.21
CA PRO A 108 -19.35 -5.72 -2.53
C PRO A 108 -20.80 -5.84 -2.98
N LYS A 109 -21.32 -7.06 -3.03
CA LYS A 109 -22.71 -7.32 -3.46
C LYS A 109 -23.76 -6.53 -2.66
N TRP A 110 -23.45 -6.17 -1.41
CA TRP A 110 -24.34 -5.37 -0.58
C TRP A 110 -24.42 -3.89 -1.02
N ARG A 111 -23.50 -3.41 -1.88
CA ARG A 111 -23.56 -2.09 -2.51
C ARG A 111 -24.32 -2.09 -3.82
N ARG A 112 -25.29 -2.97 -3.99
CA ARG A 112 -26.13 -2.97 -5.17
C ARG A 112 -26.87 -1.63 -5.31
N ARG A 113 -27.08 -1.24 -6.55
CA ARG A 113 -27.89 -0.07 -6.87
C ARG A 113 -29.32 -0.31 -6.39
N VAL A 114 -29.81 0.59 -5.60
CA VAL A 114 -31.16 0.55 -5.03
C VAL A 114 -31.82 1.86 -5.38
N ARG A 115 -33.10 1.81 -5.81
CA ARG A 115 -33.88 3.02 -6.00
C ARG A 115 -34.83 3.22 -4.83
N ASN A 116 -34.94 4.48 -4.36
CA ASN A 116 -35.91 4.84 -3.34
C ASN A 116 -37.32 4.99 -3.97
N SER A 117 -38.31 5.29 -3.15
CA SER A 117 -39.70 5.49 -3.61
C SER A 117 -39.86 6.61 -4.63
N GLU A 118 -38.93 7.56 -4.68
CA GLU A 118 -38.91 8.68 -5.64
C GLU A 118 -38.15 8.36 -6.94
N GLY A 119 -37.66 7.13 -7.09
CA GLY A 119 -36.91 6.71 -8.27
C GLY A 119 -35.45 7.13 -8.29
N GLN A 120 -34.93 7.72 -7.21
CA GLN A 120 -33.52 8.12 -7.10
C GLN A 120 -32.62 6.95 -6.75
N LEU A 121 -31.45 6.89 -7.37
CA LEU A 121 -30.43 5.91 -7.07
C LEU A 121 -29.82 6.18 -5.69
N VAL A 122 -29.93 5.18 -4.80
CA VAL A 122 -29.27 5.19 -3.50
C VAL A 122 -28.50 3.90 -3.31
N TYR A 123 -27.41 3.95 -2.57
CA TYR A 123 -26.62 2.75 -2.29
C TYR A 123 -27.15 2.07 -1.02
N SER A 124 -27.34 0.76 -1.07
CA SER A 124 -27.85 -0.01 0.05
C SER A 124 -26.77 -0.31 1.11
N HIS A 125 -26.10 0.72 1.60
CA HIS A 125 -25.16 0.56 2.72
C HIS A 125 -25.82 -0.01 3.97
N LEU A 126 -27.14 0.10 4.10
CA LEU A 126 -27.92 -0.46 5.21
C LEU A 126 -27.95 -2.00 5.19
N ALA A 127 -27.77 -2.65 4.04
CA ALA A 127 -27.66 -4.10 3.98
C ALA A 127 -26.42 -4.65 4.73
N LYS A 128 -25.45 -3.79 4.97
CA LYS A 128 -24.24 -4.10 5.73
C LYS A 128 -24.52 -4.45 7.21
N ASP A 129 -25.60 -3.89 7.79
CA ASP A 129 -25.92 -4.05 9.20
C ASP A 129 -26.82 -5.28 9.48
N GLY A 130 -26.87 -6.24 8.57
CA GLY A 130 -27.61 -7.48 8.73
C GLY A 130 -29.09 -7.37 8.39
N ILE A 131 -29.54 -6.25 7.87
CA ILE A 131 -30.91 -6.07 7.37
C ILE A 131 -31.02 -6.71 5.99
N SER A 132 -31.98 -7.62 5.82
CA SER A 132 -32.20 -8.26 4.52
C SER A 132 -32.67 -7.25 3.49
N ILE A 133 -32.28 -7.46 2.24
CA ILE A 133 -32.70 -6.62 1.13
C ILE A 133 -34.23 -6.57 1.01
N ARG A 134 -34.92 -7.69 1.26
CA ARG A 134 -36.40 -7.76 1.29
C ARG A 134 -37.00 -6.91 2.41
N GLN A 135 -36.30 -6.81 3.54
CA GLN A 135 -36.73 -5.99 4.67
C GLN A 135 -36.62 -4.49 4.35
N LEU A 136 -35.53 -4.10 3.67
CA LEU A 136 -35.36 -2.73 3.19
C LEU A 136 -36.44 -2.35 2.16
N GLU A 137 -36.79 -3.24 1.24
CA GLU A 137 -37.86 -3.02 0.28
C GLU A 137 -39.23 -2.78 0.96
N ARG A 138 -39.53 -3.54 1.99
CA ARG A 138 -40.79 -3.41 2.72
C ARG A 138 -40.85 -2.16 3.58
N GLU A 139 -39.77 -1.84 4.31
CA GLU A 139 -39.77 -0.74 5.30
C GLU A 139 -39.55 0.63 4.67
N GLN A 140 -38.84 0.70 3.56
CA GLN A 140 -38.43 1.97 2.96
C GLN A 140 -38.90 2.18 1.51
N GLY A 141 -39.69 1.26 0.97
CA GLY A 141 -40.15 1.36 -0.40
C GLY A 141 -39.04 1.38 -1.47
N ILE A 142 -37.92 0.75 -1.17
CA ILE A 142 -36.73 0.72 -2.02
C ILE A 142 -36.80 -0.51 -2.94
N LYS A 143 -36.61 -0.30 -4.25
CA LYS A 143 -36.44 -1.38 -5.22
C LYS A 143 -35.00 -1.61 -5.54
N ILE A 144 -34.59 -2.89 -5.58
CA ILE A 144 -33.22 -3.28 -5.93
C ILE A 144 -33.15 -3.48 -7.45
N GLU A 145 -32.18 -2.83 -8.05
CA GLU A 145 -31.80 -3.08 -9.44
C GLU A 145 -30.67 -4.10 -9.50
N ASP A 146 -30.86 -5.13 -10.31
CA ASP A 146 -29.81 -6.10 -10.65
C ASP A 146 -28.83 -5.53 -11.67
#